data_46441aeca91d65c21cb82ad1c18de98b
#
_entry.id   46441aeca91d65c21cb82ad1c18de98b
#
_cell.length_a   1.000
_cell.length_b   1.000
_cell.length_c   1.000
_cell.angle_alpha   90.00
_cell.angle_beta   90.00
_cell.angle_gamma   90.00
#
_symmetry.space_group_name_H-M   'P 1'
#
loop_
_entity.id
_entity.type
_entity.pdbx_description
1 polymer ?
#
loop_
_entity_poly.entity_id
_entity_poly.type
_entity_poly.pdbx_seq_one_letter_code
_entity_poly.pdbx_strand_id
1 'polypeptide(L)'
;MDFCFYLYYNDCIWQADHADYIERLGRETEMAMDIKLYYTEEGSGTPLILLHGNGEDGSYFVHQIKYFKNRYRVIALDTRGHGQSPRGEKPFTIRQFAEDLHDFMDEKGIGKAHILGFSDGGNIALVFALKYPERVDHLVLNGANLDASGVKPSTQIPIVIGYWIASAFASFGKNLSVKNAGKKGDGSSFAEKARRNAEMLGLMVNDPNIRPEELSENKNPYFIKMKKLVIAGDKDMIKDEHTRLIYASLPNAEIRVLHGTHFIAKEKYREFNHAVEEFLERKL
;
A
#
# COMPACT_ATOMS: atom_id res chain seq x y z
N MET A 1 -12.28 -26.63 56.88
CA MET A 1 -11.61 -25.32 56.61
C MET A 1 -10.78 -25.35 55.31
N ASP A 2 -10.92 -26.39 54.47
CA ASP A 2 -9.98 -26.66 53.35
C ASP A 2 -10.56 -26.49 51.92
N PHE A 3 -11.85 -26.13 51.81
CA PHE A 3 -12.48 -26.01 50.51
C PHE A 3 -12.36 -24.58 49.88
N CYS A 4 -12.11 -23.57 50.70
CA CYS A 4 -11.98 -22.17 50.24
C CYS A 4 -10.57 -21.88 49.70
N PHE A 5 -9.54 -22.61 50.18
CA PHE A 5 -8.15 -22.42 49.72
C PHE A 5 -7.89 -23.01 48.32
N TYR A 6 -8.62 -24.05 47.92
CA TYR A 6 -8.43 -24.73 46.65
C TYR A 6 -9.01 -23.93 45.47
N LEU A 7 -10.09 -23.19 45.69
CA LEU A 7 -10.68 -22.33 44.67
C LEU A 7 -9.86 -21.05 44.41
N TYR A 8 -9.29 -20.47 45.47
CA TYR A 8 -8.44 -19.28 45.34
C TYR A 8 -7.08 -19.58 44.66
N TYR A 9 -6.53 -20.77 44.87
CA TYR A 9 -5.25 -21.20 44.31
C TYR A 9 -5.38 -21.50 42.80
N ASN A 10 -6.49 -22.08 42.35
CA ASN A 10 -6.74 -22.35 40.95
C ASN A 10 -7.05 -21.08 40.13
N ASP A 11 -7.78 -20.10 40.70
CA ASP A 11 -8.05 -18.85 40.03
C ASP A 11 -6.78 -18.00 39.83
N CYS A 12 -5.88 -18.00 40.83
CA CYS A 12 -4.59 -17.30 40.70
C CYS A 12 -3.64 -17.96 39.68
N ILE A 13 -3.61 -19.28 39.59
CA ILE A 13 -2.81 -19.97 38.59
C ILE A 13 -3.41 -19.77 37.20
N TRP A 14 -4.74 -19.80 37.06
CA TRP A 14 -5.42 -19.63 35.79
C TRP A 14 -5.24 -18.20 35.25
N GLN A 15 -5.27 -17.18 36.12
CA GLN A 15 -5.01 -15.79 35.75
C GLN A 15 -3.52 -15.54 35.39
N ALA A 16 -2.59 -16.19 36.09
CA ALA A 16 -1.17 -16.09 35.79
C ALA A 16 -0.80 -16.76 34.45
N ASP A 17 -1.33 -17.98 34.21
CA ASP A 17 -1.14 -18.68 32.95
C ASP A 17 -1.78 -17.96 31.75
N HIS A 18 -2.93 -17.33 31.98
CA HIS A 18 -3.62 -16.58 30.94
C HIS A 18 -2.91 -15.25 30.62
N ALA A 19 -2.36 -14.57 31.62
CA ALA A 19 -1.55 -13.36 31.43
C ALA A 19 -0.24 -13.69 30.68
N ASP A 20 0.45 -14.77 31.03
CA ASP A 20 1.68 -15.21 30.34
C ASP A 20 1.37 -15.70 28.91
N TYR A 21 0.21 -16.35 28.70
CA TYR A 21 -0.27 -16.74 27.37
C TYR A 21 -0.57 -15.52 26.50
N ILE A 22 -1.27 -14.50 27.00
CA ILE A 22 -1.54 -13.25 26.29
C ILE A 22 -0.25 -12.48 26.02
N GLU A 23 0.69 -12.44 26.97
CA GLU A 23 1.99 -11.81 26.78
C GLU A 23 2.88 -12.56 25.78
N ARG A 24 2.78 -13.90 25.72
CA ARG A 24 3.41 -14.71 24.66
C ARG A 24 2.77 -14.47 23.31
N LEU A 25 1.45 -14.44 23.21
CA LEU A 25 0.74 -14.08 21.97
C LEU A 25 1.09 -12.66 21.53
N GLY A 26 1.19 -11.71 22.46
CA GLY A 26 1.65 -10.34 22.17
C GLY A 26 3.08 -10.31 21.66
N ARG A 27 3.99 -11.08 22.26
CA ARG A 27 5.39 -11.19 21.80
C ARG A 27 5.51 -11.95 20.47
N GLU A 28 4.72 -12.98 20.22
CA GLU A 28 4.70 -13.71 18.96
C GLU A 28 4.13 -12.85 17.82
N THR A 29 3.12 -12.00 18.08
CA THR A 29 2.60 -11.02 17.12
C THR A 29 3.59 -9.87 16.91
N GLU A 30 4.30 -9.42 17.94
CA GLU A 30 5.33 -8.37 17.81
C GLU A 30 6.58 -8.87 17.07
N MET A 31 6.91 -10.18 17.18
CA MET A 31 7.95 -10.83 16.35
C MET A 31 7.50 -11.12 14.92
N ALA A 32 6.19 -11.04 14.61
CA ALA A 32 5.67 -11.31 13.28
C ALA A 32 5.69 -10.07 12.35
N MET A 33 5.75 -8.85 12.89
CA MET A 33 5.86 -7.63 12.09
C MET A 33 7.31 -7.36 11.70
N ASP A 34 7.59 -7.45 10.39
CA ASP A 34 8.92 -7.17 9.85
C ASP A 34 9.30 -5.68 9.96
N ILE A 35 8.30 -4.79 9.86
CA ILE A 35 8.48 -3.34 9.91
C ILE A 35 7.28 -2.65 10.57
N LYS A 36 7.53 -1.45 11.11
CA LYS A 36 6.46 -0.48 11.45
C LYS A 36 6.44 0.60 10.38
N LEU A 37 5.29 0.78 9.75
CA LEU A 37 5.12 1.82 8.74
C LEU A 37 5.05 3.20 9.41
N TYR A 38 5.80 4.15 8.85
CA TYR A 38 5.62 5.57 9.18
C TYR A 38 4.34 6.09 8.51
N TYR A 39 3.66 7.00 9.18
CA TYR A 39 2.46 7.65 8.67
C TYR A 39 2.26 9.03 9.29
N THR A 40 1.50 9.86 8.59
CA THR A 40 0.93 11.09 9.14
C THR A 40 -0.57 10.93 9.24
N GLU A 41 -1.18 11.55 10.26
CA GLU A 41 -2.61 11.47 10.51
C GLU A 41 -3.18 12.84 10.83
N GLU A 42 -4.26 13.22 10.16
CA GLU A 42 -4.99 14.45 10.43
C GLU A 42 -6.52 14.20 10.38
N GLY A 43 -7.26 14.93 11.20
CA GLY A 43 -8.71 14.84 11.26
C GLY A 43 -9.24 13.71 12.15
N SER A 44 -10.53 13.42 12.02
CA SER A 44 -11.23 12.41 12.82
C SER A 44 -12.41 11.82 12.05
N GLY A 45 -13.02 10.74 12.55
CA GLY A 45 -14.14 10.07 11.91
C GLY A 45 -13.73 8.81 11.14
N THR A 46 -14.41 8.54 10.01
CA THR A 46 -14.13 7.37 9.19
C THR A 46 -12.71 7.42 8.62
N PRO A 47 -11.91 6.35 8.75
CA PRO A 47 -10.55 6.32 8.22
C PRO A 47 -10.53 6.41 6.69
N LEU A 48 -9.67 7.31 6.16
CA LEU A 48 -9.29 7.41 4.75
C LEU A 48 -7.78 7.22 4.64
N ILE A 49 -7.38 6.05 4.18
CA ILE A 49 -5.95 5.68 4.00
C ILE A 49 -5.50 6.11 2.61
N LEU A 50 -4.36 6.79 2.55
CA LEU A 50 -3.74 7.30 1.33
C LEU A 50 -2.42 6.55 1.10
N LEU A 51 -2.27 5.94 -0.10
CA LEU A 51 -1.11 5.15 -0.51
C LEU A 51 -0.45 5.81 -1.73
N HIS A 52 0.78 6.29 -1.56
CA HIS A 52 1.54 7.01 -2.59
C HIS A 52 2.10 6.09 -3.68
N GLY A 53 2.60 6.69 -4.77
CA GLY A 53 3.23 6.00 -5.88
C GLY A 53 4.71 5.65 -5.63
N ASN A 54 5.31 4.97 -6.62
CA ASN A 54 6.71 4.56 -6.58
C ASN A 54 7.66 5.77 -6.41
N GLY A 55 8.59 5.65 -5.49
CA GLY A 55 9.62 6.68 -5.24
C GLY A 55 9.11 7.92 -4.51
N GLU A 56 7.86 7.96 -4.07
CA GLU A 56 7.25 9.05 -3.30
C GLU A 56 7.08 8.67 -1.82
N ASP A 57 6.37 9.47 -1.07
CA ASP A 57 5.99 9.27 0.33
C ASP A 57 4.60 9.89 0.60
N GLY A 58 4.12 9.80 1.84
CA GLY A 58 2.80 10.31 2.23
C GLY A 58 2.59 11.80 1.98
N SER A 59 3.65 12.60 1.85
CA SER A 59 3.58 14.04 1.56
C SER A 59 3.06 14.34 0.14
N TYR A 60 3.06 13.35 -0.76
CA TYR A 60 2.40 13.45 -2.06
C TYR A 60 0.97 13.96 -1.93
N PHE A 61 0.26 13.54 -0.90
CA PHE A 61 -1.14 13.82 -0.68
C PHE A 61 -1.43 15.10 0.14
N VAL A 62 -0.51 16.06 0.18
CA VAL A 62 -0.67 17.31 0.95
C VAL A 62 -2.01 18.02 0.67
N HIS A 63 -2.48 18.01 -0.58
CA HIS A 63 -3.74 18.63 -0.98
C HIS A 63 -4.95 17.80 -0.56
N GLN A 64 -4.87 16.48 -0.60
CA GLN A 64 -5.90 15.55 -0.19
C GLN A 64 -6.07 15.57 1.33
N ILE A 65 -4.96 15.51 2.07
CA ILE A 65 -4.95 15.61 3.54
C ILE A 65 -5.65 16.90 3.97
N LYS A 66 -5.22 18.04 3.43
CA LYS A 66 -5.82 19.35 3.76
C LYS A 66 -7.31 19.42 3.44
N TYR A 67 -7.76 18.78 2.38
CA TYR A 67 -9.15 18.81 1.92
C TYR A 67 -10.05 17.90 2.76
N PHE A 68 -9.62 16.65 3.00
CA PHE A 68 -10.46 15.62 3.60
C PHE A 68 -10.42 15.59 5.13
N LYS A 69 -9.42 16.16 5.81
CA LYS A 69 -9.25 16.11 7.26
C LYS A 69 -10.42 16.65 8.08
N ASN A 70 -11.26 17.51 7.49
CA ASN A 70 -12.42 18.05 8.19
C ASN A 70 -13.59 17.06 8.28
N ARG A 71 -13.53 15.92 7.54
CA ARG A 71 -14.61 14.93 7.44
C ARG A 71 -14.15 13.51 7.71
N TYR A 72 -12.87 13.23 7.52
CA TYR A 72 -12.27 11.92 7.62
C TYR A 72 -11.06 11.95 8.55
N ARG A 73 -10.79 10.81 9.16
CA ARG A 73 -9.49 10.52 9.76
C ARG A 73 -8.55 10.14 8.63
N VAL A 74 -7.81 11.11 8.10
CA VAL A 74 -6.92 10.95 6.95
C VAL A 74 -5.58 10.43 7.40
N ILE A 75 -5.17 9.28 6.88
CA ILE A 75 -3.93 8.58 7.22
C ILE A 75 -3.11 8.43 5.94
N ALA A 76 -2.01 9.16 5.82
CA ALA A 76 -1.09 9.04 4.70
C ALA A 76 0.12 8.21 5.12
N LEU A 77 0.28 7.04 4.49
CA LEU A 77 1.32 6.07 4.79
C LEU A 77 2.55 6.30 3.92
N ASP A 78 3.73 6.12 4.51
CA ASP A 78 4.94 5.81 3.77
C ASP A 78 5.00 4.29 3.61
N THR A 79 4.98 3.79 2.39
CA THR A 79 5.04 2.34 2.14
C THR A 79 6.44 1.80 2.41
N ARG A 80 6.58 0.48 2.57
CA ARG A 80 7.87 -0.19 2.83
C ARG A 80 9.01 0.38 2.00
N GLY A 81 10.10 0.79 2.64
CA GLY A 81 11.31 1.32 2.01
C GLY A 81 11.17 2.70 1.36
N HIS A 82 10.03 3.38 1.53
CA HIS A 82 9.80 4.74 1.08
C HIS A 82 9.72 5.70 2.28
N GLY A 83 9.97 7.00 2.03
CA GLY A 83 9.91 8.05 3.04
C GLY A 83 10.68 7.69 4.32
N GLN A 84 9.97 7.61 5.43
CA GLN A 84 10.52 7.25 6.74
C GLN A 84 10.27 5.78 7.14
N SER A 85 9.56 5.02 6.30
CA SER A 85 9.32 3.60 6.55
C SER A 85 10.56 2.76 6.26
N PRO A 86 10.94 1.84 7.15
CA PRO A 86 12.08 0.96 6.93
C PRO A 86 11.83 0.00 5.76
N ARG A 87 12.93 -0.49 5.16
CA ARG A 87 12.87 -1.48 4.06
C ARG A 87 12.41 -2.85 4.57
N GLY A 88 12.84 -3.24 5.77
CA GLY A 88 12.65 -4.58 6.32
C GLY A 88 13.35 -5.68 5.51
N GLU A 89 13.09 -6.93 5.88
CA GLU A 89 13.73 -8.11 5.29
C GLU A 89 12.81 -8.87 4.33
N LYS A 90 11.47 -8.73 4.49
CA LYS A 90 10.49 -9.39 3.61
C LYS A 90 10.62 -8.92 2.15
N PRO A 91 10.05 -9.65 1.17
CA PRO A 91 10.11 -9.31 -0.24
C PRO A 91 9.66 -7.87 -0.54
N PHE A 92 10.29 -7.24 -1.54
CA PHE A 92 9.92 -5.89 -1.98
C PHE A 92 8.96 -6.02 -3.18
N THR A 93 7.69 -6.27 -2.89
CA THR A 93 6.64 -6.52 -3.89
C THR A 93 5.34 -5.82 -3.49
N ILE A 94 4.50 -5.51 -4.46
CA ILE A 94 3.17 -4.93 -4.22
C ILE A 94 2.32 -5.85 -3.31
N ARG A 95 2.44 -7.17 -3.46
CA ARG A 95 1.74 -8.13 -2.60
C ARG A 95 2.19 -8.05 -1.15
N GLN A 96 3.50 -7.91 -0.89
CA GLN A 96 4.01 -7.72 0.48
C GLN A 96 3.58 -6.37 1.06
N PHE A 97 3.51 -5.32 0.25
CA PHE A 97 3.04 -4.01 0.72
C PHE A 97 1.56 -4.03 1.12
N ALA A 98 0.76 -4.88 0.48
CA ALA A 98 -0.61 -5.12 0.91
C ALA A 98 -0.69 -5.87 2.27
N GLU A 99 0.24 -6.79 2.56
CA GLU A 99 0.36 -7.41 3.89
C GLU A 99 0.78 -6.36 4.94
N ASP A 100 1.75 -5.50 4.62
CA ASP A 100 2.17 -4.43 5.52
C ASP A 100 1.02 -3.46 5.86
N LEU A 101 0.14 -3.18 4.89
CA LEU A 101 -1.07 -2.40 5.12
C LEU A 101 -2.04 -3.13 6.05
N HIS A 102 -2.20 -4.46 5.89
CA HIS A 102 -3.02 -5.27 6.78
C HIS A 102 -2.49 -5.21 8.21
N ASP A 103 -1.20 -5.49 8.41
CA ASP A 103 -0.53 -5.45 9.70
C ASP A 103 -0.65 -4.06 10.35
N PHE A 104 -0.49 -2.98 9.55
CA PHE A 104 -0.69 -1.61 10.01
C PHE A 104 -2.12 -1.35 10.49
N MET A 105 -3.12 -1.77 9.72
CA MET A 105 -4.53 -1.59 10.11
C MET A 105 -4.86 -2.34 11.40
N ASP A 106 -4.29 -3.53 11.60
CA ASP A 106 -4.47 -4.30 12.83
C ASP A 106 -3.78 -3.63 14.03
N GLU A 107 -2.52 -3.18 13.86
CA GLU A 107 -1.81 -2.43 14.91
C GLU A 107 -2.58 -1.18 15.36
N LYS A 108 -3.25 -0.49 14.43
CA LYS A 108 -4.00 0.75 14.71
C LYS A 108 -5.46 0.52 15.08
N GLY A 109 -5.91 -0.73 15.17
CA GLY A 109 -7.30 -1.06 15.45
C GLY A 109 -8.28 -0.55 14.38
N ILE A 110 -7.83 -0.43 13.13
CA ILE A 110 -8.65 0.03 12.01
C ILE A 110 -9.35 -1.19 11.39
N GLY A 111 -10.60 -1.43 11.78
CA GLY A 111 -11.36 -2.57 11.26
C GLY A 111 -11.71 -2.44 9.78
N LYS A 112 -12.04 -1.22 9.31
CA LYS A 112 -12.42 -0.92 7.93
C LYS A 112 -12.08 0.53 7.57
N ALA A 113 -11.70 0.78 6.31
CA ALA A 113 -11.32 2.11 5.84
C ALA A 113 -11.74 2.35 4.38
N HIS A 114 -11.88 3.63 3.99
CA HIS A 114 -11.74 4.02 2.59
C HIS A 114 -10.26 3.99 2.24
N ILE A 115 -9.92 3.51 1.05
CA ILE A 115 -8.53 3.46 0.56
C ILE A 115 -8.43 4.20 -0.76
N LEU A 116 -7.52 5.17 -0.83
CA LEU A 116 -7.17 5.88 -2.04
C LEU A 116 -5.70 5.60 -2.34
N GLY A 117 -5.43 4.97 -3.47
CA GLY A 117 -4.07 4.66 -3.91
C GLY A 117 -3.74 5.35 -5.23
N PHE A 118 -2.52 5.88 -5.31
CA PHE A 118 -1.95 6.48 -6.51
C PHE A 118 -0.84 5.58 -7.07
N SER A 119 -0.89 5.27 -8.37
CA SER A 119 0.12 4.48 -9.07
C SER A 119 0.37 3.13 -8.35
N ASP A 120 1.60 2.82 -7.90
CA ASP A 120 1.87 1.63 -7.08
C ASP A 120 1.00 1.57 -5.82
N GLY A 121 0.68 2.71 -5.21
CA GLY A 121 -0.30 2.76 -4.12
C GLY A 121 -1.69 2.29 -4.54
N GLY A 122 -2.10 2.57 -5.80
CA GLY A 122 -3.31 2.03 -6.40
C GLY A 122 -3.24 0.51 -6.61
N ASN A 123 -2.07 0.01 -7.00
CA ASN A 123 -1.81 -1.42 -7.14
C ASN A 123 -1.85 -2.13 -5.78
N ILE A 124 -1.25 -1.53 -4.73
CA ILE A 124 -1.33 -2.02 -3.34
C ILE A 124 -2.78 -2.08 -2.88
N ALA A 125 -3.54 -0.99 -3.08
CA ALA A 125 -4.95 -0.90 -2.70
C ALA A 125 -5.80 -1.98 -3.39
N LEU A 126 -5.55 -2.25 -4.67
CA LEU A 126 -6.26 -3.27 -5.43
C LEU A 126 -5.93 -4.69 -4.92
N VAL A 127 -4.65 -5.02 -4.72
CA VAL A 127 -4.22 -6.30 -4.14
C VAL A 127 -4.80 -6.49 -2.74
N PHE A 128 -4.77 -5.44 -1.91
CA PHE A 128 -5.36 -5.46 -0.58
C PHE A 128 -6.87 -5.73 -0.64
N ALA A 129 -7.60 -5.03 -1.51
CA ALA A 129 -9.04 -5.22 -1.68
C ALA A 129 -9.42 -6.61 -2.21
N LEU A 130 -8.57 -7.24 -3.03
CA LEU A 130 -8.75 -8.63 -3.46
C LEU A 130 -8.59 -9.62 -2.31
N LYS A 131 -7.63 -9.39 -1.42
CA LYS A 131 -7.28 -10.31 -0.35
C LYS A 131 -8.12 -10.09 0.92
N TYR A 132 -8.39 -8.83 1.27
CA TYR A 132 -9.09 -8.39 2.49
C TYR A 132 -10.28 -7.49 2.18
N PRO A 133 -11.24 -7.90 1.34
CA PRO A 133 -12.30 -7.03 0.85
C PRO A 133 -13.24 -6.52 1.96
N GLU A 134 -13.37 -7.25 3.07
CA GLU A 134 -14.15 -6.83 4.24
C GLU A 134 -13.53 -5.64 4.99
N ARG A 135 -12.23 -5.38 4.77
CA ARG A 135 -11.47 -4.28 5.39
C ARG A 135 -11.58 -2.97 4.59
N VAL A 136 -12.17 -3.01 3.38
CA VAL A 136 -12.30 -1.85 2.49
C VAL A 136 -13.74 -1.44 2.34
N ASP A 137 -14.04 -0.18 2.64
CA ASP A 137 -15.36 0.41 2.44
C ASP A 137 -15.55 0.94 1.02
N HIS A 138 -14.71 1.88 0.61
CA HIS A 138 -14.63 2.41 -0.75
C HIS A 138 -13.18 2.35 -1.23
N LEU A 139 -13.00 2.01 -2.50
CA LEU A 139 -11.70 1.90 -3.15
C LEU A 139 -11.56 2.95 -4.24
N VAL A 140 -10.51 3.78 -4.18
CA VAL A 140 -10.16 4.75 -5.22
C VAL A 140 -8.81 4.40 -5.81
N LEU A 141 -8.77 4.13 -7.10
CA LEU A 141 -7.59 3.74 -7.86
C LEU A 141 -7.21 4.87 -8.82
N ASN A 142 -6.16 5.62 -8.49
CA ASN A 142 -5.62 6.66 -9.35
C ASN A 142 -4.39 6.18 -10.11
N GLY A 143 -4.48 6.02 -11.41
CA GLY A 143 -3.35 5.63 -12.27
C GLY A 143 -2.77 4.26 -11.95
N ALA A 144 -3.60 3.32 -11.49
CA ALA A 144 -3.21 1.93 -11.25
C ALA A 144 -3.01 1.16 -12.56
N ASN A 145 -2.24 0.08 -12.50
CA ASN A 145 -2.07 -0.87 -13.60
C ASN A 145 -2.13 -2.32 -13.09
N LEU A 146 -2.57 -3.24 -13.94
CA LEU A 146 -2.62 -4.68 -13.60
C LEU A 146 -1.26 -5.36 -13.77
N ASP A 147 -0.50 -4.88 -14.75
CA ASP A 147 0.83 -5.37 -15.11
C ASP A 147 1.61 -4.29 -15.87
N ALA A 148 2.89 -4.58 -16.15
CA ALA A 148 3.79 -3.67 -16.86
C ALA A 148 3.34 -3.29 -18.27
N SER A 149 2.52 -4.12 -18.95
CA SER A 149 2.01 -3.84 -20.29
C SER A 149 1.06 -2.65 -20.33
N GLY A 150 0.47 -2.29 -19.18
CA GLY A 150 -0.39 -1.12 -19.01
C GLY A 150 0.34 0.21 -19.16
N VAL A 151 1.64 0.24 -18.97
CA VAL A 151 2.46 1.46 -19.08
C VAL A 151 2.78 1.77 -20.54
N LYS A 152 2.72 3.03 -20.94
CA LYS A 152 3.11 3.46 -22.29
C LYS A 152 4.59 3.15 -22.58
N PRO A 153 4.94 2.68 -23.80
CA PRO A 153 6.32 2.30 -24.13
C PRO A 153 7.34 3.40 -23.90
N SER A 154 6.97 4.67 -24.11
CA SER A 154 7.83 5.82 -23.88
C SER A 154 8.30 5.94 -22.42
N THR A 155 7.52 5.44 -21.48
CA THR A 155 7.84 5.39 -20.04
C THR A 155 8.42 4.04 -19.65
N GLN A 156 7.85 2.94 -20.15
CA GLN A 156 8.24 1.58 -19.76
C GLN A 156 9.66 1.22 -20.23
N ILE A 157 10.05 1.59 -21.44
CA ILE A 157 11.38 1.23 -21.98
C ILE A 157 12.53 1.80 -21.13
N PRO A 158 12.56 3.10 -20.78
CA PRO A 158 13.58 3.63 -19.86
C PRO A 158 13.58 2.95 -18.48
N ILE A 159 12.40 2.58 -17.94
CA ILE A 159 12.29 1.88 -16.67
C ILE A 159 12.94 0.50 -16.74
N VAL A 160 12.62 -0.27 -17.77
CA VAL A 160 13.20 -1.62 -17.98
C VAL A 160 14.72 -1.54 -18.14
N ILE A 161 15.23 -0.61 -18.95
CA ILE A 161 16.67 -0.40 -19.10
C ILE A 161 17.31 -0.03 -17.76
N GLY A 162 16.73 0.93 -17.05
CA GLY A 162 17.19 1.35 -15.70
C GLY A 162 17.21 0.19 -14.71
N TYR A 163 16.17 -0.65 -14.71
CA TYR A 163 16.08 -1.86 -13.89
C TYR A 163 17.25 -2.82 -14.14
N TRP A 164 17.52 -3.15 -15.40
CA TRP A 164 18.63 -4.05 -15.76
C TRP A 164 19.99 -3.47 -15.37
N ILE A 165 20.20 -2.17 -15.59
CA ILE A 165 21.44 -1.49 -15.20
C ILE A 165 21.59 -1.52 -13.66
N ALA A 166 20.57 -1.13 -12.91
CA ALA A 166 20.60 -1.11 -11.45
C ALA A 166 20.83 -2.53 -10.88
N SER A 167 20.16 -3.54 -11.45
CA SER A 167 20.31 -4.95 -11.05
C SER A 167 21.73 -5.48 -11.30
N ALA A 168 22.34 -5.12 -12.44
CA ALA A 168 23.73 -5.47 -12.74
C ALA A 168 24.69 -4.86 -11.70
N PHE A 169 24.55 -3.57 -11.37
CA PHE A 169 25.38 -2.91 -10.37
C PHE A 169 25.14 -3.44 -8.96
N ALA A 170 23.90 -3.76 -8.59
CA ALA A 170 23.58 -4.40 -7.32
C ALA A 170 24.26 -5.76 -7.16
N SER A 171 24.31 -6.56 -8.24
CA SER A 171 24.97 -7.86 -8.27
C SER A 171 26.50 -7.75 -8.20
N PHE A 172 27.08 -6.79 -8.92
CA PHE A 172 28.53 -6.53 -8.89
C PHE A 172 29.02 -6.06 -7.53
N GLY A 173 28.23 -5.21 -6.85
CA GLY A 173 28.59 -4.66 -5.57
C GLY A 173 28.58 -5.69 -4.42
N LYS A 174 27.78 -6.75 -4.49
CA LYS A 174 27.84 -7.87 -3.53
C LYS A 174 29.23 -8.52 -3.53
N ASN A 175 29.85 -8.64 -4.69
CA ASN A 175 31.19 -9.24 -4.82
C ASN A 175 32.32 -8.32 -4.35
N LEU A 176 32.11 -7.00 -4.30
CA LEU A 176 33.10 -6.01 -3.85
C LEU A 176 32.99 -5.68 -2.37
N SER A 177 31.80 -5.75 -1.77
CA SER A 177 31.58 -5.44 -0.33
C SER A 177 32.27 -6.43 0.62
N VAL A 178 32.54 -7.66 0.19
CA VAL A 178 33.26 -8.65 1.00
C VAL A 178 34.72 -8.23 1.25
N LYS A 179 35.27 -7.30 0.48
CA LYS A 179 36.68 -6.86 0.60
C LYS A 179 36.92 -5.55 1.35
N ASN A 180 35.88 -4.78 1.73
CA ASN A 180 36.03 -3.43 2.30
C ASN A 180 35.17 -3.17 3.54
N ALA A 181 35.01 -4.14 4.41
CA ALA A 181 34.34 -3.95 5.73
C ALA A 181 35.25 -3.16 6.69
N GLY A 182 35.35 -1.85 6.55
CA GLY A 182 36.25 -1.08 7.43
C GLY A 182 36.17 0.43 7.42
N LYS A 183 35.24 1.07 6.72
CA LYS A 183 35.09 2.54 6.78
C LYS A 183 33.65 2.94 7.13
N LYS A 184 33.48 3.45 8.35
CA LYS A 184 32.29 4.19 8.77
C LYS A 184 32.20 5.50 7.98
N GLY A 185 31.24 5.54 7.03
CA GLY A 185 30.72 6.75 6.45
C GLY A 185 29.22 6.55 6.36
N ASP A 186 28.40 7.54 6.53
CA ASP A 186 26.95 7.53 6.37
C ASP A 186 26.52 7.17 4.92
N GLY A 187 27.35 6.54 4.18
CA GLY A 187 27.11 6.17 2.83
C GLY A 187 26.48 4.79 2.75
N SER A 188 25.15 4.69 2.49
CA SER A 188 24.67 3.53 1.75
C SER A 188 25.65 3.30 0.61
N SER A 189 26.32 2.13 0.58
CA SER A 189 27.33 1.84 -0.46
C SER A 189 26.69 2.02 -1.83
N PHE A 190 27.49 2.34 -2.87
CA PHE A 190 26.98 2.41 -4.26
C PHE A 190 26.10 1.19 -4.61
N ALA A 191 26.52 0.01 -4.16
CA ALA A 191 25.77 -1.23 -4.32
C ALA A 191 24.40 -1.22 -3.63
N GLU A 192 24.31 -0.61 -2.46
CA GLU A 192 23.05 -0.49 -1.73
C GLU A 192 22.08 0.48 -2.41
N LYS A 193 22.57 1.61 -2.93
CA LYS A 193 21.79 2.53 -3.76
C LYS A 193 21.32 1.84 -5.04
N ALA A 194 22.20 1.10 -5.69
CA ALA A 194 21.86 0.34 -6.90
C ALA A 194 20.80 -0.73 -6.61
N ARG A 195 20.90 -1.43 -5.46
CA ARG A 195 19.90 -2.40 -5.01
C ARG A 195 18.54 -1.74 -4.77
N ARG A 196 18.50 -0.61 -4.05
CA ARG A 196 17.24 0.14 -3.82
C ARG A 196 16.61 0.58 -5.15
N ASN A 197 17.40 1.11 -6.07
CA ASN A 197 16.90 1.50 -7.38
C ASN A 197 16.36 0.29 -8.17
N ALA A 198 17.04 -0.85 -8.12
CA ALA A 198 16.57 -2.08 -8.76
C ALA A 198 15.26 -2.56 -8.13
N GLU A 199 15.11 -2.51 -6.81
CA GLU A 199 13.87 -2.86 -6.12
C GLU A 199 12.71 -1.93 -6.55
N MET A 200 12.92 -0.62 -6.54
CA MET A 200 11.91 0.37 -6.95
C MET A 200 11.47 0.19 -8.40
N LEU A 201 12.42 0.09 -9.32
CA LEU A 201 12.11 -0.14 -10.73
C LEU A 201 11.51 -1.53 -10.97
N GLY A 202 11.89 -2.51 -10.15
CA GLY A 202 11.38 -3.88 -10.20
C GLY A 202 9.88 -3.97 -9.93
N LEU A 203 9.32 -3.11 -9.08
CA LEU A 203 7.87 -3.02 -8.89
C LEU A 203 7.16 -2.69 -10.21
N MET A 204 7.66 -1.69 -10.93
CA MET A 204 7.06 -1.25 -12.21
C MET A 204 7.27 -2.24 -13.36
N VAL A 205 8.22 -3.17 -13.24
CA VAL A 205 8.54 -4.17 -14.27
C VAL A 205 7.82 -5.49 -14.02
N ASN A 206 7.65 -5.89 -12.75
CA ASN A 206 7.24 -7.23 -12.37
C ASN A 206 5.90 -7.30 -11.64
N ASP A 207 5.42 -6.19 -11.09
CA ASP A 207 4.23 -6.15 -10.22
C ASP A 207 3.12 -5.24 -10.81
N PRO A 208 1.88 -5.40 -10.36
CA PRO A 208 1.38 -6.42 -9.43
C PRO A 208 1.07 -7.75 -10.11
N ASN A 209 1.05 -7.80 -11.43
CA ASN A 209 0.76 -8.96 -12.26
C ASN A 209 -0.58 -9.63 -11.89
N ILE A 210 -1.65 -8.80 -11.92
CA ILE A 210 -3.03 -9.22 -11.68
C ILE A 210 -3.69 -9.53 -13.02
N ARG A 211 -4.33 -10.68 -13.14
CA ARG A 211 -5.12 -11.00 -14.33
C ARG A 211 -6.51 -10.35 -14.23
N PRO A 212 -7.07 -9.85 -15.34
CA PRO A 212 -8.42 -9.26 -15.35
C PRO A 212 -9.48 -10.18 -14.76
N GLU A 213 -9.33 -11.51 -14.94
CA GLU A 213 -10.26 -12.53 -14.44
C GLU A 213 -10.26 -12.60 -12.90
N GLU A 214 -9.14 -12.30 -12.25
CA GLU A 214 -9.08 -12.23 -10.78
C GLU A 214 -10.02 -11.13 -10.22
N LEU A 215 -10.32 -10.13 -11.02
CA LEU A 215 -11.25 -9.05 -10.68
C LEU A 215 -12.70 -9.42 -11.06
N SER A 216 -12.91 -9.81 -12.32
CA SER A 216 -14.27 -10.02 -12.88
C SER A 216 -14.93 -11.31 -12.40
N GLU A 217 -14.17 -12.33 -12.08
CA GLU A 217 -14.67 -13.62 -11.58
C GLU A 217 -14.63 -13.74 -10.05
N ASN A 218 -14.25 -12.66 -9.35
CA ASN A 218 -14.22 -12.65 -7.90
C ASN A 218 -15.62 -12.81 -7.31
N LYS A 219 -15.82 -13.90 -6.55
CA LYS A 219 -17.12 -14.24 -5.94
C LYS A 219 -17.29 -13.75 -4.52
N ASN A 220 -16.29 -13.08 -3.95
CA ASN A 220 -16.37 -12.55 -2.59
C ASN A 220 -17.44 -11.44 -2.52
N PRO A 221 -18.50 -11.60 -1.70
CA PRO A 221 -19.60 -10.64 -1.63
C PRO A 221 -19.17 -9.25 -1.16
N TYR A 222 -18.13 -9.14 -0.33
CA TYR A 222 -17.58 -7.86 0.09
C TYR A 222 -16.90 -7.16 -1.09
N PHE A 223 -16.11 -7.88 -1.89
CA PHE A 223 -15.47 -7.33 -3.08
C PHE A 223 -16.50 -6.90 -4.13
N ILE A 224 -17.54 -7.71 -4.37
CA ILE A 224 -18.60 -7.39 -5.34
C ILE A 224 -19.37 -6.13 -4.93
N LYS A 225 -19.74 -6.00 -3.66
CA LYS A 225 -20.54 -4.87 -3.13
C LYS A 225 -19.73 -3.59 -2.92
N MET A 226 -18.42 -3.72 -2.70
CA MET A 226 -17.53 -2.58 -2.51
C MET A 226 -17.66 -1.60 -3.67
N LYS A 227 -17.84 -0.31 -3.36
CA LYS A 227 -17.79 0.74 -4.39
C LYS A 227 -16.36 1.03 -4.80
N LYS A 228 -16.12 1.17 -6.08
CA LYS A 228 -14.79 1.41 -6.63
C LYS A 228 -14.83 2.60 -7.59
N LEU A 229 -13.82 3.46 -7.51
CA LEU A 229 -13.59 4.55 -8.45
C LEU A 229 -12.23 4.34 -9.13
N VAL A 230 -12.26 4.23 -10.45
CA VAL A 230 -11.06 4.29 -11.28
C VAL A 230 -10.94 5.72 -11.80
N ILE A 231 -9.85 6.42 -11.44
CA ILE A 231 -9.64 7.81 -11.84
C ILE A 231 -8.25 7.97 -12.49
N ALA A 232 -8.20 8.63 -13.64
CA ALA A 232 -6.99 8.79 -14.43
C ALA A 232 -6.94 10.14 -15.14
N GLY A 233 -5.75 10.57 -15.57
CA GLY A 233 -5.57 11.70 -16.48
C GLY A 233 -5.75 11.27 -17.94
N ASP A 234 -6.25 12.17 -18.81
CA ASP A 234 -6.34 11.94 -20.26
C ASP A 234 -4.96 11.85 -20.93
N LYS A 235 -3.91 12.31 -20.23
CA LYS A 235 -2.50 12.23 -20.66
C LYS A 235 -1.67 11.36 -19.72
N ASP A 236 -2.32 10.40 -19.06
CA ASP A 236 -1.64 9.47 -18.14
C ASP A 236 -0.55 8.65 -18.86
N MET A 237 0.47 8.24 -18.13
CA MET A 237 1.46 7.29 -18.63
C MET A 237 0.93 5.85 -18.67
N ILE A 238 -0.14 5.55 -17.94
CA ILE A 238 -0.94 4.33 -18.12
C ILE A 238 -1.76 4.48 -19.40
N LYS A 239 -1.84 3.43 -20.20
CA LYS A 239 -2.64 3.42 -21.41
C LYS A 239 -4.13 3.54 -21.09
N ASP A 240 -4.87 4.33 -21.87
CA ASP A 240 -6.32 4.51 -21.68
C ASP A 240 -7.07 3.16 -21.76
N GLU A 241 -6.69 2.30 -22.73
CA GLU A 241 -7.28 0.97 -22.84
C GLU A 241 -7.03 0.09 -21.62
N HIS A 242 -5.87 0.26 -20.94
CA HIS A 242 -5.57 -0.47 -19.73
C HIS A 242 -6.38 0.04 -18.53
N THR A 243 -6.52 1.35 -18.40
CA THR A 243 -7.41 1.97 -17.39
C THR A 243 -8.86 1.51 -17.57
N ARG A 244 -9.35 1.45 -18.82
CA ARG A 244 -10.69 0.94 -19.16
C ARG A 244 -10.83 -0.56 -18.90
N LEU A 245 -9.77 -1.34 -19.12
CA LEU A 245 -9.75 -2.77 -18.78
C LEU A 245 -9.93 -2.98 -17.28
N ILE A 246 -9.21 -2.22 -16.44
CA ILE A 246 -9.38 -2.27 -14.97
C ILE A 246 -10.84 -1.96 -14.62
N TYR A 247 -11.37 -0.86 -15.12
CA TYR A 247 -12.77 -0.47 -14.88
C TYR A 247 -13.77 -1.55 -15.30
N ALA A 248 -13.62 -2.09 -16.50
CA ALA A 248 -14.52 -3.12 -17.04
C ALA A 248 -14.47 -4.46 -16.29
N SER A 249 -13.31 -4.74 -15.65
CA SER A 249 -13.11 -5.96 -14.87
C SER A 249 -13.58 -5.84 -13.42
N LEU A 250 -13.82 -4.62 -12.93
CA LEU A 250 -14.21 -4.38 -11.55
C LEU A 250 -15.74 -4.34 -11.38
N PRO A 251 -16.35 -5.21 -10.57
CA PRO A 251 -17.76 -5.07 -10.23
C PRO A 251 -18.01 -3.80 -9.41
N ASN A 252 -19.16 -3.17 -9.62
CA ASN A 252 -19.60 -1.97 -8.90
C ASN A 252 -18.56 -0.82 -8.95
N ALA A 253 -18.04 -0.55 -10.14
CA ALA A 253 -17.04 0.47 -10.37
C ALA A 253 -17.59 1.68 -11.15
N GLU A 254 -16.99 2.84 -10.93
CA GLU A 254 -17.14 4.05 -11.74
C GLU A 254 -15.79 4.41 -12.34
N ILE A 255 -15.80 5.10 -13.47
CA ILE A 255 -14.60 5.66 -14.10
C ILE A 255 -14.72 7.17 -14.25
N ARG A 256 -13.63 7.89 -13.92
CA ARG A 256 -13.50 9.33 -14.14
C ARG A 256 -12.17 9.60 -14.86
N VAL A 257 -12.25 10.31 -15.98
CA VAL A 257 -11.05 10.77 -16.70
C VAL A 257 -11.02 12.29 -16.60
N LEU A 258 -9.96 12.81 -15.98
CA LEU A 258 -9.73 14.23 -15.81
C LEU A 258 -8.69 14.72 -16.82
N HIS A 259 -8.72 16.03 -17.15
CA HIS A 259 -7.69 16.61 -18.00
C HIS A 259 -6.39 16.81 -17.23
N GLY A 260 -5.36 16.01 -17.52
CA GLY A 260 -4.05 16.09 -16.84
C GLY A 260 -3.20 14.86 -17.08
N THR A 261 -2.06 14.81 -16.40
CA THR A 261 -1.09 13.71 -16.53
C THR A 261 -1.37 12.60 -15.51
N HIS A 262 -0.42 11.71 -15.32
CA HIS A 262 -0.44 10.69 -14.26
C HIS A 262 -0.60 11.29 -12.86
N PHE A 263 -0.11 12.52 -12.66
CA PHE A 263 -0.08 13.22 -11.38
C PHE A 263 -1.32 14.10 -11.12
N ILE A 264 -2.50 13.74 -11.65
CA ILE A 264 -3.73 14.52 -11.55
C ILE A 264 -4.12 14.86 -10.11
N ALA A 265 -3.87 14.00 -9.14
CA ALA A 265 -4.13 14.25 -7.73
C ALA A 265 -3.33 15.45 -7.17
N LYS A 266 -2.19 15.77 -7.78
CA LYS A 266 -1.33 16.90 -7.45
C LYS A 266 -1.58 18.11 -8.36
N GLU A 267 -1.63 17.88 -9.67
CA GLU A 267 -1.77 18.94 -10.69
C GLU A 267 -3.18 19.53 -10.74
N LYS A 268 -4.19 18.67 -10.59
CA LYS A 268 -5.62 19.00 -10.66
C LYS A 268 -6.34 18.67 -9.35
N TYR A 269 -5.68 18.95 -8.24
CA TYR A 269 -6.13 18.52 -6.91
C TYR A 269 -7.56 18.95 -6.56
N ARG A 270 -8.04 20.10 -7.08
CA ARG A 270 -9.41 20.58 -6.80
C ARG A 270 -10.45 19.69 -7.47
N GLU A 271 -10.29 19.45 -8.77
CA GLU A 271 -11.20 18.59 -9.54
C GLU A 271 -11.10 17.14 -9.06
N PHE A 272 -9.88 16.69 -8.77
CA PHE A 272 -9.63 15.35 -8.22
C PHE A 272 -10.32 15.15 -6.87
N ASN A 273 -10.12 16.07 -5.92
CA ASN A 273 -10.71 15.98 -4.59
C ASN A 273 -12.24 16.01 -4.66
N HIS A 274 -12.81 16.85 -5.54
CA HIS A 274 -14.26 16.92 -5.73
C HIS A 274 -14.82 15.59 -6.30
N ALA A 275 -14.16 15.02 -7.31
CA ALA A 275 -14.56 13.73 -7.87
C ALA A 275 -14.50 12.58 -6.83
N VAL A 276 -13.47 12.58 -5.98
CA VAL A 276 -13.34 11.60 -4.90
C VAL A 276 -14.41 11.83 -3.82
N GLU A 277 -14.66 13.09 -3.43
CA GLU A 277 -15.69 13.46 -2.46
C GLU A 277 -17.08 13.01 -2.93
N GLU A 278 -17.48 13.37 -4.17
CA GLU A 278 -18.75 12.93 -4.75
C GLU A 278 -18.92 11.41 -4.71
N PHE A 279 -17.84 10.68 -4.94
CA PHE A 279 -17.83 9.23 -4.91
C PHE A 279 -18.00 8.68 -3.49
N LEU A 280 -17.26 9.21 -2.51
CA LEU A 280 -17.30 8.75 -1.13
C LEU A 280 -18.62 9.08 -0.42
N GLU A 281 -19.24 10.21 -0.74
CA GLU A 281 -20.46 10.72 -0.06
C GLU A 281 -21.76 10.29 -0.73
N ARG A 282 -21.70 9.68 -1.91
CA ARG A 282 -22.90 9.23 -2.61
C ARG A 282 -23.61 8.14 -1.81
N LYS A 283 -24.72 8.52 -1.16
CA LYS A 283 -25.63 7.57 -0.51
C LYS A 283 -26.20 6.60 -1.56
N LEU A 284 -26.38 5.35 -1.16
CA LEU A 284 -27.10 4.34 -1.94
C LEU A 284 -28.56 4.74 -2.15
#